data_4840ff23fef6a0a9a5249ef8caa5ee22
#
_entry.id   4840ff23fef6a0a9a5249ef8caa5ee22
#
_cell.length_a   1.000
_cell.length_b   1.000
_cell.length_c   1.000
_cell.angle_alpha   90.00
_cell.angle_beta   90.00
_cell.angle_gamma   90.00
#
_symmetry.space_group_name_H-M   'P 1'
#
loop_
_entity.id
_entity.type
_entity.pdbx_description
1 polymer ?
#
loop_
_entity_poly.entity_id
_entity_poly.type
_entity_poly.pdbx_seq_one_letter_code
_entity_poly.pdbx_strand_id
1 'polypeptide(L)'
;MRSLLTGWLCLMVGLVIANRAGTYATAMAGPPVGDLILDHIPTLDLTTLHVSVAIGYWLCVVAWILAHPQAHAFATRAFAVLLVVRSVFICITHLGPPPNLLKVEGPFAPLILFTGDLFFSGHVGAPFLLALIFWERPAVRWTGLAAAAFFAPVVLLAHVHYSLDVLGALPMVWAIFEASCRLFPRDRAQLLAADS
;
A
#
# COMPACT_ATOMS: atom_id res chain seq x y z
N MET A 1 11.23 -11.90 21.33
CA MET A 1 10.38 -10.86 21.93
C MET A 1 10.80 -9.43 21.55
N ARG A 2 12.06 -9.00 21.71
CA ARG A 2 12.50 -7.64 21.35
C ARG A 2 12.28 -7.30 19.87
N SER A 3 12.56 -8.21 18.92
CA SER A 3 12.38 -7.98 17.48
C SER A 3 10.91 -7.79 17.09
N LEU A 4 9.99 -8.51 17.73
CA LEU A 4 8.55 -8.35 17.55
C LEU A 4 8.08 -6.94 17.95
N LEU A 5 8.39 -6.53 19.17
CA LEU A 5 7.99 -5.21 19.69
C LEU A 5 8.53 -4.07 18.83
N THR A 6 9.81 -4.15 18.44
CA THR A 6 10.41 -3.13 17.57
C THR A 6 9.81 -3.11 16.18
N GLY A 7 9.41 -4.26 15.61
CA GLY A 7 8.72 -4.32 14.33
C GLY A 7 7.37 -3.60 14.36
N TRP A 8 6.54 -3.90 15.35
CA TRP A 8 5.26 -3.21 15.54
C TRP A 8 5.43 -1.72 15.81
N LEU A 9 6.44 -1.34 16.61
CA LEU A 9 6.75 0.08 16.84
C LEU A 9 7.13 0.79 15.53
N CYS A 10 7.97 0.18 14.69
CA CYS A 10 8.32 0.73 13.38
C CYS A 10 7.07 0.91 12.50
N LEU A 11 6.17 -0.08 12.49
CA LEU A 11 4.92 0.00 11.72
C LEU A 11 4.03 1.14 12.24
N MET A 12 3.85 1.28 13.54
CA MET A 12 3.07 2.37 14.14
C MET A 12 3.64 3.75 13.79
N VAL A 13 4.96 3.90 13.88
CA VAL A 13 5.65 5.14 13.46
C VAL A 13 5.43 5.40 11.96
N GLY A 14 5.56 4.36 11.13
CA GLY A 14 5.29 4.45 9.69
C GLY A 14 3.86 4.90 9.39
N LEU A 15 2.86 4.37 10.11
CA LEU A 15 1.46 4.77 9.96
C LEU A 15 1.22 6.25 10.35
N VAL A 16 1.85 6.71 11.43
CA VAL A 16 1.78 8.13 11.83
C VAL A 16 2.41 9.02 10.76
N ILE A 17 3.58 8.64 10.24
CA ILE A 17 4.25 9.38 9.15
C ILE A 17 3.35 9.41 7.92
N ALA A 18 2.79 8.27 7.51
CA ALA A 18 1.92 8.18 6.33
C ALA A 18 0.65 9.04 6.48
N ASN A 19 0.02 9.05 7.67
CA ASN A 19 -1.13 9.91 7.93
C ASN A 19 -0.78 11.40 7.82
N ARG A 20 0.35 11.83 8.40
CA ARG A 20 0.82 13.23 8.30
C ARG A 20 1.19 13.61 6.87
N ALA A 21 1.87 12.72 6.16
CA ALA A 21 2.23 12.92 4.76
C ALA A 21 0.99 13.02 3.85
N GLY A 22 -0.01 12.15 4.05
CA GLY A 22 -1.27 12.20 3.31
C GLY A 22 -2.05 13.50 3.55
N THR A 23 -2.11 13.98 4.80
CA THR A 23 -2.71 15.27 5.14
C THR A 23 -1.96 16.42 4.44
N TYR A 24 -0.64 16.41 4.50
CA TYR A 24 0.19 17.43 3.83
C TYR A 24 0.01 17.39 2.30
N ALA A 25 0.14 16.22 1.69
CA ALA A 25 -0.01 16.05 0.24
C ALA A 25 -1.39 16.51 -0.25
N THR A 26 -2.45 16.23 0.51
CA THR A 26 -3.81 16.69 0.19
C THR A 26 -3.92 18.21 0.27
N ALA A 27 -3.29 18.83 1.26
CA ALA A 27 -3.31 20.30 1.41
C ALA A 27 -2.49 21.01 0.31
N MET A 28 -1.44 20.35 -0.20
CA MET A 28 -0.52 20.88 -1.22
C MET A 28 -0.83 20.37 -2.63
N ALA A 29 -1.93 19.63 -2.81
CA ALA A 29 -2.32 19.07 -4.09
C ALA A 29 -2.48 20.15 -5.17
N GLY A 30 -1.80 19.98 -6.29
CA GLY A 30 -1.84 20.85 -7.46
C GLY A 30 -3.07 20.58 -8.34
N PRO A 31 -3.09 21.11 -9.57
CA PRO A 31 -4.11 20.77 -10.56
C PRO A 31 -3.96 19.31 -11.02
N PRO A 32 -5.06 18.68 -11.53
CA PRO A 32 -4.96 17.38 -12.15
C PRO A 32 -4.06 17.42 -13.39
N VAL A 33 -3.44 16.28 -13.72
CA VAL A 33 -2.60 16.12 -14.90
C VAL A 33 -3.27 15.17 -15.92
N GLY A 34 -2.91 15.29 -17.20
CA GLY A 34 -3.37 14.35 -18.21
C GLY A 34 -2.75 12.96 -18.03
N ASP A 35 -3.52 11.93 -18.35
CA ASP A 35 -3.10 10.52 -18.28
C ASP A 35 -3.64 9.73 -19.47
N LEU A 36 -2.71 9.18 -20.27
CA LEU A 36 -3.04 8.51 -21.53
C LEU A 36 -4.06 7.37 -21.37
N ILE A 37 -4.06 6.66 -20.26
CA ILE A 37 -4.99 5.55 -20.01
C ILE A 37 -6.27 6.09 -19.37
N LEU A 38 -6.12 6.87 -18.32
CA LEU A 38 -7.24 7.36 -17.51
C LEU A 38 -8.20 8.26 -18.33
N ASP A 39 -7.63 9.08 -19.23
CA ASP A 39 -8.40 10.00 -20.08
C ASP A 39 -9.28 9.26 -21.13
N HIS A 40 -9.05 7.95 -21.33
CA HIS A 40 -9.76 7.13 -22.34
C HIS A 40 -10.63 6.02 -21.75
N ILE A 41 -10.66 5.86 -20.42
CA ILE A 41 -11.51 4.87 -19.75
C ILE A 41 -12.67 5.56 -19.01
N PRO A 42 -13.85 4.90 -18.89
CA PRO A 42 -14.98 5.47 -18.18
C PRO A 42 -14.72 5.52 -16.68
N THR A 43 -15.25 6.56 -16.00
CA THR A 43 -15.34 6.60 -14.55
C THR A 43 -16.49 5.73 -14.08
N LEU A 44 -16.21 4.75 -13.23
CA LEU A 44 -17.22 3.88 -12.62
C LEU A 44 -17.26 4.10 -11.11
N ASP A 45 -18.47 4.16 -10.54
CA ASP A 45 -18.62 4.19 -9.10
C ASP A 45 -18.35 2.80 -8.50
N LEU A 46 -17.08 2.57 -8.20
CA LEU A 46 -16.59 1.38 -7.53
C LEU A 46 -16.25 1.64 -6.05
N THR A 47 -16.68 2.77 -5.50
CA THR A 47 -16.32 3.23 -4.16
C THR A 47 -16.63 2.18 -3.10
N THR A 48 -17.86 1.67 -3.08
CA THR A 48 -18.27 0.63 -2.10
C THR A 48 -17.47 -0.65 -2.27
N LEU A 49 -17.29 -1.11 -3.53
CA LEU A 49 -16.50 -2.30 -3.83
C LEU A 49 -15.05 -2.13 -3.40
N HIS A 50 -14.43 -1.02 -3.80
CA HIS A 50 -13.05 -0.69 -3.49
C HIS A 50 -12.79 -0.69 -1.97
N VAL A 51 -13.58 0.08 -1.20
CA VAL A 51 -13.40 0.24 0.24
C VAL A 51 -13.69 -1.06 0.99
N SER A 52 -14.81 -1.73 0.66
CA SER A 52 -15.21 -2.96 1.35
C SER A 52 -14.22 -4.11 1.13
N VAL A 53 -13.77 -4.29 -0.13
CA VAL A 53 -12.79 -5.33 -0.45
C VAL A 53 -11.43 -5.00 0.19
N ALA A 54 -11.00 -3.74 0.19
CA ALA A 54 -9.75 -3.34 0.83
C ALA A 54 -9.79 -3.62 2.35
N ILE A 55 -10.86 -3.21 3.04
CA ILE A 55 -11.01 -3.46 4.48
C ILE A 55 -11.02 -4.96 4.76
N GLY A 56 -11.86 -5.73 4.06
CA GLY A 56 -11.97 -7.18 4.25
C GLY A 56 -10.63 -7.89 4.01
N TYR A 57 -9.94 -7.55 2.93
CA TYR A 57 -8.62 -8.09 2.61
C TYR A 57 -7.61 -7.82 3.73
N TRP A 58 -7.48 -6.55 4.18
CA TRP A 58 -6.52 -6.19 5.22
C TRP A 58 -6.87 -6.78 6.58
N LEU A 59 -8.14 -6.92 6.94
CA LEU A 59 -8.54 -7.63 8.15
C LEU A 59 -8.10 -9.10 8.11
N CYS A 60 -8.29 -9.78 6.98
CA CYS A 60 -7.81 -11.17 6.81
C CYS A 60 -6.27 -11.25 6.89
N VAL A 61 -5.55 -10.35 6.24
CA VAL A 61 -4.07 -10.29 6.27
C VAL A 61 -3.56 -10.06 7.68
N VAL A 62 -4.13 -9.08 8.41
CA VAL A 62 -3.74 -8.78 9.79
C VAL A 62 -4.03 -9.97 10.70
N ALA A 63 -5.22 -10.57 10.62
CA ALA A 63 -5.58 -11.75 11.39
C ALA A 63 -4.62 -12.91 11.11
N TRP A 64 -4.27 -13.13 9.83
CA TRP A 64 -3.31 -14.16 9.44
C TRP A 64 -1.91 -13.88 9.99
N ILE A 65 -1.41 -12.64 9.86
CA ILE A 65 -0.10 -12.25 10.43
C ILE A 65 -0.12 -12.47 11.95
N LEU A 66 -1.15 -12.03 12.66
CA LEU A 66 -1.25 -12.20 14.12
C LEU A 66 -1.22 -13.66 14.55
N ALA A 67 -1.77 -14.56 13.74
CA ALA A 67 -1.73 -16.01 13.99
C ALA A 67 -0.35 -16.64 13.70
N HIS A 68 0.58 -15.92 13.04
CA HIS A 68 1.90 -16.42 12.64
C HIS A 68 3.04 -15.57 13.20
N PRO A 69 3.43 -15.74 14.48
CA PRO A 69 4.40 -14.88 15.17
C PRO A 69 5.75 -14.72 14.45
N GLN A 70 6.19 -15.76 13.73
CA GLN A 70 7.43 -15.74 12.95
C GLN A 70 7.40 -14.74 11.77
N ALA A 71 6.21 -14.37 11.32
CA ALA A 71 6.03 -13.42 10.24
C ALA A 71 6.15 -11.95 10.68
N HIS A 72 5.87 -11.66 11.96
CA HIS A 72 5.67 -10.28 12.44
C HIS A 72 6.88 -9.38 12.21
N ALA A 73 8.08 -9.83 12.61
CA ALA A 73 9.24 -8.96 12.67
C ALA A 73 9.63 -8.42 11.29
N PHE A 74 9.74 -9.29 10.29
CA PHE A 74 10.10 -8.87 8.93
C PHE A 74 8.96 -8.14 8.23
N ALA A 75 7.74 -8.68 8.28
CA ALA A 75 6.59 -8.09 7.61
C ALA A 75 6.30 -6.67 8.11
N THR A 76 6.20 -6.47 9.43
CA THR A 76 5.90 -5.15 10.00
C THR A 76 6.97 -4.10 9.65
N ARG A 77 8.25 -4.48 9.61
CA ARG A 77 9.34 -3.59 9.21
C ARG A 77 9.32 -3.29 7.71
N ALA A 78 9.08 -4.27 6.86
CA ALA A 78 8.98 -4.06 5.42
C ALA A 78 7.79 -3.14 5.08
N PHE A 79 6.64 -3.32 5.74
CA PHE A 79 5.52 -2.40 5.60
C PHE A 79 5.83 -1.00 6.15
N ALA A 80 6.59 -0.89 7.25
CA ALA A 80 7.05 0.40 7.75
C ALA A 80 7.93 1.13 6.72
N VAL A 81 8.86 0.42 6.07
CA VAL A 81 9.69 0.98 4.99
C VAL A 81 8.82 1.44 3.82
N LEU A 82 7.83 0.61 3.41
CA LEU A 82 6.86 0.99 2.37
C LEU A 82 6.16 2.31 2.70
N LEU A 83 5.62 2.42 3.91
CA LEU A 83 4.90 3.62 4.35
C LEU A 83 5.80 4.86 4.36
N VAL A 84 7.03 4.75 4.87
CA VAL A 84 7.98 5.86 4.93
C VAL A 84 8.41 6.30 3.52
N VAL A 85 8.81 5.35 2.66
CA VAL A 85 9.23 5.67 1.29
C VAL A 85 8.08 6.31 0.51
N ARG A 86 6.88 5.72 0.60
CA ARG A 86 5.69 6.28 -0.04
C ARG A 86 5.37 7.69 0.46
N SER A 87 5.50 7.93 1.77
CA SER A 87 5.31 9.25 2.38
C SER A 87 6.25 10.30 1.79
N VAL A 88 7.52 9.95 1.54
CA VAL A 88 8.46 10.86 0.87
C VAL A 88 7.95 11.21 -0.52
N PHE A 89 7.55 10.22 -1.32
CA PHE A 89 7.11 10.45 -2.69
C PHE A 89 5.85 11.31 -2.78
N ILE A 90 4.82 11.07 -1.98
CA ILE A 90 3.60 11.88 -2.01
C ILE A 90 3.86 13.33 -1.54
N CYS A 91 4.82 13.54 -0.63
CA CYS A 91 5.18 14.87 -0.18
C CYS A 91 5.94 15.70 -1.22
N ILE A 92 6.65 15.06 -2.15
CA ILE A 92 7.45 15.77 -3.15
C ILE A 92 6.77 15.89 -4.51
N THR A 93 5.71 15.12 -4.78
CA THR A 93 5.07 15.10 -6.11
C THR A 93 3.96 16.14 -6.26
N HIS A 94 3.25 16.49 -5.20
CA HIS A 94 2.13 17.46 -5.18
C HIS A 94 1.12 17.28 -6.33
N LEU A 95 0.89 16.05 -6.76
CA LEU A 95 -0.09 15.76 -7.81
C LEU A 95 -1.50 16.09 -7.33
N GLY A 96 -2.29 16.70 -8.18
CA GLY A 96 -3.72 16.88 -7.96
C GLY A 96 -4.48 15.58 -8.21
N PRO A 97 -5.64 15.37 -7.57
CA PRO A 97 -6.44 14.18 -7.79
C PRO A 97 -6.90 14.11 -9.26
N PRO A 98 -7.10 12.89 -9.81
CA PRO A 98 -7.63 12.73 -11.15
C PRO A 98 -8.98 13.44 -11.33
N PRO A 99 -9.28 13.92 -12.55
CA PRO A 99 -10.61 14.44 -12.87
C PRO A 99 -11.68 13.38 -12.56
N ASN A 100 -12.83 13.82 -12.05
CA ASN A 100 -13.97 12.95 -11.72
C ASN A 100 -13.74 11.98 -10.53
N LEU A 101 -12.74 12.24 -9.69
CA LEU A 101 -12.59 11.48 -8.44
C LEU A 101 -13.88 11.50 -7.64
N LEU A 102 -14.46 10.34 -7.39
CA LEU A 102 -15.64 10.19 -6.55
C LEU A 102 -15.25 10.34 -5.07
N LYS A 103 -15.93 11.26 -4.38
CA LYS A 103 -15.69 11.48 -2.95
C LYS A 103 -16.34 10.37 -2.14
N VAL A 104 -15.55 9.71 -1.30
CA VAL A 104 -16.07 8.78 -0.31
C VAL A 104 -16.48 9.58 0.92
N GLU A 105 -17.75 9.54 1.27
CA GLU A 105 -18.28 10.19 2.47
C GLU A 105 -18.37 9.18 3.63
N GLY A 106 -18.09 9.66 4.83
CA GLY A 106 -18.21 8.86 6.04
C GLY A 106 -17.42 9.45 7.22
N PRO A 107 -17.76 9.08 8.47
CA PRO A 107 -17.14 9.68 9.66
C PRO A 107 -15.62 9.39 9.76
N PHE A 108 -15.12 8.33 9.15
CA PHE A 108 -13.71 7.96 9.13
C PHE A 108 -12.99 8.33 7.84
N ALA A 109 -13.71 8.81 6.82
CA ALA A 109 -13.14 9.18 5.53
C ALA A 109 -11.95 10.15 5.65
N PRO A 110 -12.00 11.24 6.46
CA PRO A 110 -10.89 12.17 6.60
C PRO A 110 -9.63 11.59 7.24
N LEU A 111 -9.74 10.43 7.93
CA LEU A 111 -8.61 9.79 8.61
C LEU A 111 -7.84 8.82 7.71
N ILE A 112 -8.49 8.32 6.66
CA ILE A 112 -7.96 7.22 5.82
C ILE A 112 -7.93 7.51 4.33
N LEU A 113 -8.64 8.57 3.89
CA LEU A 113 -8.75 8.94 2.48
C LEU A 113 -8.09 10.31 2.25
N PHE A 114 -6.99 10.30 1.52
CA PHE A 114 -6.21 11.47 1.20
C PHE A 114 -6.21 11.67 -0.32
N THR A 115 -6.78 12.77 -0.82
CA THR A 115 -6.89 13.02 -2.27
C THR A 115 -5.55 13.32 -2.94
N GLY A 116 -4.55 13.78 -2.20
CA GLY A 116 -3.18 13.98 -2.69
C GLY A 116 -2.25 12.79 -2.47
N ASP A 117 -2.78 11.67 -1.96
CA ASP A 117 -2.00 10.46 -1.68
C ASP A 117 -1.93 9.57 -2.94
N LEU A 118 -1.19 10.01 -3.95
CA LEU A 118 -1.22 9.44 -5.29
C LEU A 118 0.00 8.56 -5.59
N PHE A 119 1.18 9.11 -5.78
CA PHE A 119 2.31 8.32 -6.24
C PHE A 119 3.06 7.66 -5.09
N PHE A 120 3.27 6.38 -5.15
CA PHE A 120 2.71 5.31 -5.99
C PHE A 120 1.53 4.64 -5.28
N SER A 121 0.67 3.90 -6.04
CA SER A 121 -0.54 3.29 -5.47
C SER A 121 -0.26 2.32 -4.32
N GLY A 122 -0.79 2.63 -3.13
CA GLY A 122 -0.76 1.73 -1.97
C GLY A 122 -1.68 0.52 -2.13
N HIS A 123 -2.79 0.66 -2.86
CA HIS A 123 -3.75 -0.41 -3.12
C HIS A 123 -3.16 -1.54 -3.96
N VAL A 124 -2.25 -1.22 -4.87
CA VAL A 124 -1.53 -2.20 -5.68
C VAL A 124 -0.22 -2.61 -4.99
N GLY A 125 0.51 -1.65 -4.46
CA GLY A 125 1.85 -1.89 -3.92
C GLY A 125 1.86 -2.70 -2.64
N ALA A 126 0.95 -2.46 -1.70
CA ALA A 126 0.97 -3.14 -0.42
C ALA A 126 0.61 -4.65 -0.53
N PRO A 127 -0.42 -5.07 -1.31
CA PRO A 127 -0.63 -6.49 -1.60
C PRO A 127 0.52 -7.13 -2.37
N PHE A 128 1.15 -6.40 -3.30
CA PHE A 128 2.34 -6.90 -4.00
C PHE A 128 3.52 -7.10 -3.05
N LEU A 129 3.74 -6.17 -2.10
CA LEU A 129 4.75 -6.37 -1.06
C LEU A 129 4.48 -7.61 -0.22
N LEU A 130 3.21 -7.85 0.16
CA LEU A 130 2.83 -9.06 0.89
C LEU A 130 3.21 -10.32 0.10
N ALA A 131 2.94 -10.35 -1.20
CA ALA A 131 3.31 -11.47 -2.06
C ALA A 131 4.83 -11.69 -2.11
N LEU A 132 5.64 -10.62 -2.17
CA LEU A 132 7.10 -10.70 -2.16
C LEU A 132 7.66 -11.18 -0.82
N ILE A 133 7.09 -10.71 0.30
CA ILE A 133 7.50 -11.13 1.65
C ILE A 133 7.29 -12.63 1.84
N PHE A 134 6.14 -13.15 1.41
CA PHE A 134 5.71 -14.54 1.61
C PHE A 134 5.77 -15.35 0.30
N TRP A 135 6.81 -15.13 -0.51
CA TRP A 135 6.97 -15.78 -1.81
C TRP A 135 6.97 -17.30 -1.71
N GLU A 136 7.57 -17.85 -0.65
CA GLU A 136 7.66 -19.29 -0.39
C GLU A 136 6.34 -19.90 0.13
N ARG A 137 5.35 -19.07 0.46
CA ARG A 137 4.01 -19.50 0.90
C ARG A 137 2.99 -19.30 -0.22
N PRO A 138 2.71 -20.32 -1.06
CA PRO A 138 1.87 -20.15 -2.27
C PRO A 138 0.51 -19.51 -2.00
N ALA A 139 -0.17 -19.90 -0.91
CA ALA A 139 -1.47 -19.33 -0.57
C ALA A 139 -1.41 -17.81 -0.34
N VAL A 140 -0.43 -17.32 0.43
CA VAL A 140 -0.28 -15.89 0.74
C VAL A 140 0.25 -15.13 -0.49
N ARG A 141 1.20 -15.73 -1.22
CA ARG A 141 1.72 -15.16 -2.47
C ARG A 141 0.59 -14.90 -3.47
N TRP A 142 -0.21 -15.93 -3.77
CA TRP A 142 -1.26 -15.80 -4.77
C TRP A 142 -2.39 -14.88 -4.33
N THR A 143 -2.74 -14.84 -3.03
CA THR A 143 -3.70 -13.85 -2.53
C THR A 143 -3.18 -12.43 -2.66
N GLY A 144 -1.88 -12.19 -2.39
CA GLY A 144 -1.27 -10.87 -2.58
C GLY A 144 -1.23 -10.45 -4.06
N LEU A 145 -0.79 -11.36 -4.95
CA LEU A 145 -0.77 -11.09 -6.39
C LEU A 145 -2.18 -10.86 -6.96
N ALA A 146 -3.15 -11.68 -6.56
CA ALA A 146 -4.54 -11.54 -6.99
C ALA A 146 -5.15 -10.22 -6.50
N ALA A 147 -4.88 -9.82 -5.26
CA ALA A 147 -5.33 -8.54 -4.72
C ALA A 147 -4.70 -7.35 -5.48
N ALA A 148 -3.38 -7.38 -5.75
CA ALA A 148 -2.73 -6.35 -6.55
C ALA A 148 -3.31 -6.25 -7.96
N ALA A 149 -3.53 -7.40 -8.62
CA ALA A 149 -4.14 -7.48 -9.95
C ALA A 149 -5.62 -7.02 -9.96
N PHE A 150 -6.36 -7.27 -8.88
CA PHE A 150 -7.74 -6.80 -8.71
C PHE A 150 -7.80 -5.29 -8.48
N PHE A 151 -6.97 -4.76 -7.58
CA PHE A 151 -7.02 -3.33 -7.26
C PHE A 151 -6.51 -2.45 -8.40
N ALA A 152 -5.60 -2.92 -9.26
CA ALA A 152 -5.07 -2.13 -10.36
C ALA A 152 -6.18 -1.57 -11.28
N PRO A 153 -7.06 -2.38 -11.90
CA PRO A 153 -8.15 -1.84 -12.69
C PRO A 153 -9.22 -1.12 -11.85
N VAL A 154 -9.47 -1.55 -10.61
CA VAL A 154 -10.49 -0.92 -9.75
C VAL A 154 -10.13 0.53 -9.44
N VAL A 155 -8.87 0.82 -9.05
CA VAL A 155 -8.45 2.18 -8.73
C VAL A 155 -8.34 3.08 -9.96
N LEU A 156 -8.10 2.53 -11.15
CA LEU A 156 -8.12 3.27 -12.41
C LEU A 156 -9.57 3.59 -12.83
N LEU A 157 -10.46 2.60 -12.83
CA LEU A 157 -11.87 2.81 -13.20
C LEU A 157 -12.62 3.71 -12.21
N ALA A 158 -12.21 3.71 -10.93
CA ALA A 158 -12.74 4.63 -9.94
C ALA A 158 -12.07 6.03 -9.98
N HIS A 159 -11.10 6.24 -10.87
CA HIS A 159 -10.30 7.46 -10.97
C HIS A 159 -9.64 7.88 -9.62
N VAL A 160 -9.23 6.91 -8.82
CA VAL A 160 -8.55 7.13 -7.52
C VAL A 160 -7.05 7.37 -7.72
N HIS A 161 -6.46 6.74 -8.74
CA HIS A 161 -5.05 6.83 -9.08
C HIS A 161 -4.83 7.06 -10.57
N TYR A 162 -3.71 7.69 -10.91
CA TYR A 162 -3.20 7.74 -12.27
C TYR A 162 -2.60 6.39 -12.70
N SER A 163 -2.50 6.16 -14.01
CA SER A 163 -1.85 4.94 -14.54
C SER A 163 -0.40 4.83 -14.09
N LEU A 164 0.32 5.96 -13.98
CA LEU A 164 1.68 6.01 -13.46
C LEU A 164 1.78 5.52 -12.02
N ASP A 165 0.80 5.83 -11.17
CA ASP A 165 0.78 5.40 -9.77
C ASP A 165 0.68 3.88 -9.66
N VAL A 166 -0.16 3.30 -10.53
CA VAL A 166 -0.40 1.84 -10.59
C VAL A 166 0.82 1.11 -11.13
N LEU A 167 1.33 1.56 -12.28
CA LEU A 167 2.50 0.94 -12.93
C LEU A 167 3.78 1.14 -12.11
N GLY A 168 3.95 2.33 -11.54
CA GLY A 168 5.08 2.67 -10.69
C GLY A 168 5.11 1.89 -9.38
N ALA A 169 3.96 1.42 -8.89
CA ALA A 169 3.90 0.64 -7.64
C ALA A 169 4.75 -0.64 -7.71
N LEU A 170 4.79 -1.33 -8.85
CA LEU A 170 5.50 -2.61 -8.97
C LEU A 170 7.02 -2.45 -8.80
N PRO A 171 7.74 -1.65 -9.61
CA PRO A 171 9.18 -1.47 -9.46
C PRO A 171 9.56 -0.79 -8.14
N MET A 172 8.75 0.14 -7.65
CA MET A 172 9.01 0.80 -6.37
C MET A 172 8.93 -0.18 -5.21
N VAL A 173 7.91 -1.02 -5.18
CA VAL A 173 7.72 -2.02 -4.13
C VAL A 173 8.75 -3.14 -4.21
N TRP A 174 9.16 -3.54 -5.43
CA TRP A 174 10.29 -4.45 -5.58
C TRP A 174 11.57 -3.87 -4.95
N ALA A 175 11.91 -2.61 -5.24
CA ALA A 175 13.07 -1.95 -4.65
C ALA A 175 12.96 -1.84 -3.12
N ILE A 176 11.78 -1.55 -2.60
CA ILE A 176 11.50 -1.50 -1.14
C ILE A 176 11.69 -2.88 -0.51
N PHE A 177 11.22 -3.94 -1.15
CA PHE A 177 11.41 -5.32 -0.67
C PHE A 177 12.90 -5.68 -0.61
N GLU A 178 13.65 -5.41 -1.67
CA GLU A 178 15.11 -5.63 -1.71
C GLU A 178 15.85 -4.83 -0.63
N ALA A 179 15.48 -3.56 -0.47
CA ALA A 179 16.03 -2.72 0.60
C ALA A 179 15.70 -3.30 1.98
N SER A 180 14.46 -3.77 2.20
CA SER A 180 14.05 -4.37 3.47
C SER A 180 14.81 -5.66 3.77
N CYS A 181 15.08 -6.49 2.77
CA CYS A 181 15.92 -7.70 2.93
C CYS A 181 17.35 -7.35 3.39
N ARG A 182 17.91 -6.25 2.88
CA ARG A 182 19.26 -5.78 3.27
C ARG A 182 19.29 -5.09 4.64
N LEU A 183 18.24 -4.34 4.98
CA LEU A 183 18.12 -3.64 6.26
C LEU A 183 17.84 -4.59 7.43
N PHE A 184 17.07 -5.66 7.19
CA PHE A 184 16.59 -6.59 8.21
C PHE A 184 16.93 -8.05 7.89
N PRO A 185 18.21 -8.41 7.62
CA PRO A 185 18.58 -9.73 7.15
C PRO A 185 18.30 -10.84 8.18
N ARG A 186 18.41 -10.52 9.48
CA ARG A 186 18.14 -11.48 10.57
C ARG A 186 16.66 -11.86 10.65
N ASP A 187 15.76 -10.86 10.51
CA ASP A 187 14.31 -11.12 10.55
C ASP A 187 13.87 -11.86 9.29
N ARG A 188 14.47 -11.53 8.13
CA ARG A 188 14.25 -12.28 6.88
C ARG A 188 14.66 -13.74 7.01
N ALA A 189 15.84 -14.01 7.56
CA ALA A 189 16.32 -15.36 7.79
C ALA A 189 15.42 -16.16 8.75
N GLN A 190 14.91 -15.52 9.80
CA GLN A 190 13.97 -16.16 10.75
C GLN A 190 12.63 -16.50 10.07
N LEU A 191 12.13 -15.62 9.18
CA LEU A 191 10.92 -15.90 8.42
C LEU A 191 11.11 -17.11 7.51
N LEU A 192 12.20 -17.15 6.74
CA LEU A 192 12.50 -18.25 5.81
C LEU A 192 12.72 -19.59 6.53
N ALA A 193 13.38 -19.58 7.70
CA ALA A 193 13.58 -20.79 8.50
C ALA A 193 12.28 -21.37 9.06
N ALA A 194 11.22 -20.59 9.14
CA ALA A 194 9.90 -21.07 9.57
C ALA A 194 9.04 -21.59 8.39
N ASP A 195 9.52 -21.41 7.17
CA ASP A 195 8.86 -21.87 5.93
C ASP A 195 9.47 -23.17 5.39
N SER A 196 10.64 -23.59 5.93
CA SER A 196 11.33 -24.87 5.65
C SER A 196 10.88 -25.97 6.58
#